data_01525ebb9a3241f1dc620805817c0ed5
#
_entry.id   01525ebb9a3241f1dc620805817c0ed5
#
_cell.length_a   1.000
_cell.length_b   1.000
_cell.length_c   1.000
_cell.angle_alpha   90.00
_cell.angle_beta   90.00
_cell.angle_gamma   90.00
#
_symmetry.space_group_name_H-M   'P 1'
#
loop_
_entity.id
_entity.type
_entity.pdbx_description
1 polymer ?
#
loop_
_entity_poly.entity_id
_entity_poly.type
_entity_poly.pdbx_seq_one_letter_code
_entity_poly.pdbx_strand_id
1 'polypeptide(L)'
;MRDIKVTKDFINSENTSVLYESGNTKVLITVSIADKVPRWLENSDKGWLTAEYNMLPGSSDQRISRKSFEGGRSKEISRLIGRSLRSVCDLAILNGYLVTVDCDVLDADGGTRTASINLSLIHI
;
A
#
# COMPACT_ATOMS: atom_id res chain seq x y z
N MET A 1 -7.53 10.51 21.35
CA MET A 1 -6.45 10.15 20.41
C MET A 1 -6.38 8.61 20.33
N ARG A 2 -6.30 8.07 19.12
CA ARG A 2 -6.19 6.62 18.95
C ARG A 2 -4.78 6.15 19.27
N ASP A 3 -4.68 5.00 19.94
CA ASP A 3 -3.39 4.35 20.13
C ASP A 3 -2.91 3.79 18.80
N ILE A 4 -1.63 3.99 18.50
CA ILE A 4 -1.01 3.51 17.28
C ILE A 4 -0.03 2.38 17.63
N LYS A 5 -0.15 1.26 16.94
CA LYS A 5 0.75 0.14 17.08
C LYS A 5 1.27 -0.28 15.70
N VAL A 6 2.57 -0.50 15.60
CA VAL A 6 3.22 -0.93 14.37
C VAL A 6 3.94 -2.24 14.63
N THR A 7 3.60 -3.28 13.88
CA THR A 7 4.25 -4.58 13.97
C THR A 7 4.98 -4.87 12.66
N LYS A 8 6.30 -4.92 12.70
CA LYS A 8 7.15 -5.21 11.54
C LYS A 8 7.22 -6.72 11.30
N ASP A 9 7.45 -7.09 10.05
CA ASP A 9 7.63 -8.49 9.63
C ASP A 9 6.46 -9.37 10.06
N PHE A 10 5.24 -8.84 9.89
CA PHE A 10 4.02 -9.55 10.27
C PHE A 10 3.81 -10.82 9.44
N ILE A 11 4.15 -10.78 8.16
CA ILE A 11 4.14 -11.95 7.30
C ILE A 11 5.57 -12.47 7.17
N ASN A 12 5.74 -13.75 7.43
CA ASN A 12 7.05 -14.41 7.32
C ASN A 12 7.32 -14.81 5.86
N SER A 13 7.68 -13.84 5.06
CA SER A 13 8.02 -14.01 3.65
C SER A 13 9.25 -13.18 3.31
N GLU A 14 9.74 -13.31 2.08
CA GLU A 14 10.87 -12.49 1.60
C GLU A 14 10.50 -11.02 1.41
N ASN A 15 9.20 -10.74 1.28
CA ASN A 15 8.71 -9.37 1.15
C ASN A 15 8.62 -8.70 2.53
N THR A 16 8.87 -7.41 2.54
CA THR A 16 8.72 -6.62 3.76
C THR A 16 7.24 -6.43 4.05
N SER A 17 6.84 -6.66 5.29
CA SER A 17 5.45 -6.50 5.73
C SER A 17 5.38 -5.74 7.05
N VAL A 18 4.31 -4.94 7.21
CA VAL A 18 4.01 -4.24 8.46
C VAL A 18 2.52 -4.24 8.70
N LEU A 19 2.14 -4.53 9.92
CA LEU A 19 0.77 -4.36 10.39
C LEU A 19 0.68 -3.03 11.15
N TYR A 20 -0.22 -2.17 10.72
CA TYR A 20 -0.50 -0.90 11.36
C TYR A 20 -1.87 -0.96 12.04
N GLU A 21 -1.89 -0.60 13.30
CA GLU A 21 -3.11 -0.53 14.09
C GLU A 21 -3.29 0.88 14.64
N SER A 22 -4.47 1.47 14.41
CA SER A 22 -4.84 2.75 14.96
C SER A 22 -6.26 2.64 15.51
N GLY A 23 -6.38 2.54 16.83
CA GLY A 23 -7.63 2.14 17.46
C GLY A 23 -8.04 0.76 16.95
N ASN A 24 -9.22 0.64 16.38
CA ASN A 24 -9.71 -0.61 15.79
C ASN A 24 -9.38 -0.76 14.30
N THR A 25 -8.79 0.26 13.67
CA THR A 25 -8.40 0.16 12.27
C THR A 25 -7.09 -0.61 12.14
N LYS A 26 -7.08 -1.62 11.28
CA LYS A 26 -5.91 -2.46 11.01
C LYS A 26 -5.66 -2.53 9.52
N VAL A 27 -4.44 -2.20 9.12
CA VAL A 27 -4.02 -2.23 7.72
C VAL A 27 -2.71 -3.00 7.61
N LEU A 28 -2.68 -3.98 6.74
CA LEU A 28 -1.46 -4.72 6.41
C LEU A 28 -0.83 -4.12 5.18
N ILE A 29 0.44 -3.75 5.29
CA ILE A 29 1.22 -3.23 4.18
C ILE A 29 2.29 -4.25 3.81
N THR A 30 2.36 -4.59 2.53
CA THR A 30 3.45 -5.42 2.00
C THR A 30 4.13 -4.68 0.86
N VAL A 31 5.44 -4.80 0.78
CA VAL A 31 6.26 -4.17 -0.26
C VAL A 31 6.95 -5.25 -1.05
N SER A 32 6.74 -5.26 -2.35
CA SER A 32 7.36 -6.19 -3.29
C SER A 32 8.22 -5.42 -4.28
N ILE A 33 9.39 -5.96 -4.62
CA ILE A 33 10.33 -5.35 -5.56
C ILE A 33 10.55 -6.30 -6.72
N ALA A 34 10.34 -5.81 -7.94
CA ALA A 34 10.59 -6.55 -9.17
C ALA A 34 11.70 -5.88 -9.98
N ASP A 35 12.53 -6.67 -10.65
CA ASP A 35 13.64 -6.20 -11.50
C ASP A 35 13.16 -5.75 -12.88
N LYS A 36 11.94 -5.30 -12.99
CA LYS A 36 11.32 -4.97 -14.26
C LYS A 36 10.48 -3.71 -14.12
N VAL A 37 10.79 -2.70 -14.93
CA VAL A 37 9.99 -1.47 -14.97
C VAL A 37 8.84 -1.60 -15.97
N PRO A 38 7.78 -0.79 -15.84
CA PRO A 38 6.75 -0.70 -16.85
C PRO A 38 7.34 -0.34 -18.22
N ARG A 39 6.71 -0.83 -19.29
CA ARG A 39 7.20 -0.65 -20.67
C ARG A 39 7.46 0.81 -21.03
N TRP A 40 6.60 1.71 -20.56
CA TRP A 40 6.71 3.13 -20.85
C TRP A 40 7.89 3.81 -20.15
N LEU A 41 8.54 3.13 -19.20
CA LEU A 41 9.73 3.59 -18.51
C LEU A 41 11.01 2.90 -19.00
N GLU A 42 10.91 1.92 -19.89
CA GLU A 42 12.10 1.30 -20.47
C GLU A 42 12.94 2.38 -21.15
N ASN A 43 14.26 2.31 -20.96
CA ASN A 43 15.23 3.30 -21.45
C ASN A 43 15.16 4.68 -20.76
N SER A 44 14.37 4.83 -19.71
CA SER A 44 14.50 5.96 -18.80
C SER A 44 15.42 5.55 -17.64
N ASP A 45 16.12 6.48 -17.04
CA ASP A 45 17.00 6.21 -15.88
C ASP A 45 16.22 6.23 -14.58
N LYS A 46 14.98 5.75 -14.61
CA LYS A 46 14.07 5.77 -13.46
C LYS A 46 13.42 4.42 -13.24
N GLY A 47 13.15 4.11 -11.98
CA GLY A 47 12.25 3.04 -11.60
C GLY A 47 10.83 3.58 -11.42
N TRP A 48 9.97 2.75 -10.85
CA TRP A 48 8.59 3.13 -10.59
C TRP A 48 8.13 2.60 -9.23
N LEU A 49 7.23 3.34 -8.63
CA LEU A 49 6.56 2.94 -7.41
C LEU A 49 5.06 3.05 -7.63
N THR A 50 4.36 1.97 -7.36
CA THR A 50 2.91 1.92 -7.47
C THR A 50 2.31 1.36 -6.19
N ALA A 51 1.02 1.61 -5.98
CA ALA A 51 0.30 1.12 -4.82
C ALA A 51 -1.03 0.49 -5.22
N GLU A 52 -1.44 -0.52 -4.46
CA GLU A 52 -2.77 -1.10 -4.57
C GLU A 52 -3.43 -1.05 -3.20
N TYR A 53 -4.73 -0.80 -3.20
CA TYR A 53 -5.52 -0.67 -1.99
C TYR A 53 -6.74 -1.58 -2.09
N ASN A 54 -6.90 -2.44 -1.11
CA ASN A 54 -8.04 -3.34 -1.01
C ASN A 54 -8.51 -3.43 0.43
N MET A 55 -9.78 -3.81 0.62
CA MET A 55 -10.34 -4.12 1.92
C MET A 55 -10.74 -5.59 1.93
N LEU A 56 -10.44 -6.30 3.01
CA LEU A 56 -10.96 -7.65 3.16
C LEU A 56 -12.49 -7.61 3.23
N PRO A 57 -13.19 -8.60 2.67
CA PRO A 57 -14.65 -8.64 2.72
C PRO A 57 -15.23 -8.50 4.13
N GLY A 58 -14.56 -9.03 5.13
CA GLY A 58 -14.99 -8.95 6.52
C GLY A 58 -14.40 -7.78 7.30
N SER A 59 -13.83 -6.76 6.64
CA SER A 59 -13.18 -5.64 7.30
C SER A 59 -14.16 -4.64 7.93
N SER A 60 -15.43 -4.69 7.58
CA SER A 60 -16.49 -3.85 8.13
C SER A 60 -17.67 -4.70 8.58
N ASP A 61 -18.63 -4.09 9.32
CA ASP A 61 -19.78 -4.81 9.86
C ASP A 61 -20.59 -5.53 8.78
N GLN A 62 -20.72 -4.91 7.62
CA GLN A 62 -21.34 -5.55 6.48
C GLN A 62 -20.28 -6.08 5.53
N ARG A 63 -20.47 -7.32 5.09
CA ARG A 63 -19.53 -7.93 4.15
C ARG A 63 -19.43 -7.12 2.86
N ILE A 64 -18.20 -6.85 2.44
CA ILE A 64 -17.92 -6.14 1.20
C ILE A 64 -17.54 -7.19 0.14
N SER A 65 -18.17 -7.12 -1.04
CA SER A 65 -17.84 -8.03 -2.14
C SER A 65 -16.41 -7.76 -2.65
N ARG A 66 -15.65 -8.81 -2.92
CA ARG A 66 -14.34 -8.67 -3.54
C ARG A 66 -14.38 -7.95 -4.89
N LYS A 67 -15.48 -8.11 -5.62
CA LYS A 67 -15.67 -7.44 -6.91
C LYS A 67 -15.83 -5.92 -6.79
N SER A 68 -16.26 -5.42 -5.64
CA SER A 68 -16.43 -3.97 -5.46
C SER A 68 -15.10 -3.22 -5.50
N PHE A 69 -13.96 -3.90 -5.34
CA PHE A 69 -12.62 -3.28 -5.41
C PHE A 69 -12.03 -3.24 -6.82
N GLU A 70 -12.71 -3.83 -7.79
CA GLU A 70 -12.39 -3.64 -9.19
C GLU A 70 -12.92 -2.32 -9.73
N GLY A 71 -13.74 -1.62 -8.94
CA GLY A 71 -14.38 -0.36 -9.30
C GLY A 71 -13.54 0.88 -9.06
N GLY A 72 -14.11 2.05 -9.41
CA GLY A 72 -13.40 3.33 -9.46
C GLY A 72 -12.87 3.82 -8.12
N ARG A 73 -13.55 3.57 -7.01
CA ARG A 73 -13.13 4.07 -5.68
C ARG A 73 -11.82 3.47 -5.21
N SER A 74 -11.67 2.16 -5.30
CA SER A 74 -10.43 1.48 -4.93
C SER A 74 -9.25 1.94 -5.79
N LYS A 75 -9.50 2.11 -7.08
CA LYS A 75 -8.49 2.63 -8.00
C LYS A 75 -8.11 4.07 -7.67
N GLU A 76 -9.09 4.90 -7.32
CA GLU A 76 -8.84 6.28 -6.91
C GLU A 76 -7.95 6.34 -5.67
N ILE A 77 -8.24 5.53 -4.65
CA ILE A 77 -7.45 5.47 -3.41
C ILE A 77 -6.05 4.93 -3.71
N SER A 78 -5.95 3.90 -4.53
CA SER A 78 -4.66 3.35 -4.96
C SER A 78 -3.79 4.42 -5.64
N ARG A 79 -4.38 5.21 -6.52
CA ARG A 79 -3.68 6.31 -7.20
C ARG A 79 -3.26 7.40 -6.22
N LEU A 80 -4.10 7.73 -5.25
CA LEU A 80 -3.78 8.71 -4.21
C LEU A 80 -2.56 8.26 -3.42
N ILE A 81 -2.56 7.02 -2.96
CA ILE A 81 -1.43 6.44 -2.21
C ILE A 81 -0.17 6.46 -3.08
N GLY A 82 -0.25 5.96 -4.30
CA GLY A 82 0.89 5.93 -5.21
C GLY A 82 1.47 7.30 -5.47
N ARG A 83 0.65 8.31 -5.73
CA ARG A 83 1.10 9.68 -5.94
C ARG A 83 1.77 10.26 -4.71
N SER A 84 1.19 10.02 -3.54
CA SER A 84 1.75 10.50 -2.27
C SER A 84 3.14 9.91 -2.03
N LEU A 85 3.31 8.62 -2.26
CA LEU A 85 4.59 7.95 -2.08
C LEU A 85 5.62 8.41 -3.12
N ARG A 86 5.23 8.55 -4.37
CA ARG A 86 6.14 9.03 -5.43
C ARG A 86 6.61 10.46 -5.20
N SER A 87 5.80 11.29 -4.54
CA SER A 87 6.17 12.68 -4.27
C SER A 87 7.35 12.82 -3.29
N VAL A 88 7.60 11.80 -2.48
CA VAL A 88 8.67 11.80 -1.47
C VAL A 88 9.77 10.80 -1.78
N CYS A 89 9.68 10.08 -2.88
CA CYS A 89 10.64 9.06 -3.29
C CYS A 89 11.43 9.54 -4.51
N ASP A 90 12.75 9.33 -4.49
CA ASP A 90 13.59 9.59 -5.66
C ASP A 90 13.54 8.39 -6.60
N LEU A 91 12.78 8.50 -7.68
CA LEU A 91 12.61 7.41 -8.64
C LEU A 91 13.92 7.04 -9.37
N ALA A 92 14.89 7.94 -9.41
CA ALA A 92 16.20 7.62 -10.00
C ALA A 92 16.95 6.57 -9.18
N ILE A 93 16.76 6.56 -7.85
CA ILE A 93 17.36 5.53 -6.97
C ILE A 93 16.76 4.16 -7.28
N LEU A 94 15.53 4.10 -7.76
CA LEU A 94 14.81 2.87 -8.10
C LEU A 94 15.07 2.41 -9.54
N ASN A 95 16.03 2.98 -10.24
CA ASN A 95 16.31 2.68 -11.65
C ASN A 95 16.35 1.16 -11.90
N GLY A 96 15.52 0.71 -12.83
CA GLY A 96 15.43 -0.71 -13.20
C GLY A 96 14.47 -1.52 -12.34
N TYR A 97 13.87 -0.93 -11.31
CA TYR A 97 13.00 -1.65 -10.36
C TYR A 97 11.58 -1.11 -10.38
N LEU A 98 10.65 -2.02 -10.13
CA LEU A 98 9.25 -1.69 -9.84
C LEU A 98 8.97 -2.05 -8.38
N VAL A 99 8.63 -1.06 -7.58
CA VAL A 99 8.21 -1.26 -6.19
C VAL A 99 6.68 -1.22 -6.14
N THR A 100 6.09 -2.28 -5.64
CA THR A 100 4.63 -2.36 -5.45
C THR A 100 4.33 -2.38 -3.96
N VAL A 101 3.50 -1.45 -3.52
CA VAL A 101 3.03 -1.35 -2.14
C VAL A 101 1.58 -1.79 -2.10
N ASP A 102 1.33 -2.91 -1.44
CA ASP A 102 -0.02 -3.44 -1.26
C ASP A 102 -0.55 -3.05 0.11
N CYS A 103 -1.70 -2.39 0.13
CA CYS A 103 -2.36 -1.94 1.34
C CYS A 103 -3.67 -2.73 1.47
N ASP A 104 -3.71 -3.64 2.44
CA ASP A 104 -4.87 -4.49 2.69
C ASP A 104 -5.50 -4.13 4.03
N VAL A 105 -6.72 -3.60 3.99
CA VAL A 105 -7.46 -3.24 5.20
C VAL A 105 -8.07 -4.51 5.79
N LEU A 106 -7.64 -4.86 7.00
CA LEU A 106 -8.14 -6.03 7.72
C LEU A 106 -9.35 -5.69 8.59
N ASP A 107 -9.36 -4.48 9.15
CA ASP A 107 -10.44 -3.98 9.99
C ASP A 107 -10.54 -2.48 9.77
N ALA A 108 -11.71 -2.01 9.38
CA ALA A 108 -11.94 -0.62 9.02
C ALA A 108 -12.76 0.10 10.09
N ASP A 109 -12.12 1.06 10.77
CA ASP A 109 -12.76 1.94 11.75
C ASP A 109 -12.36 3.39 11.48
N GLY A 110 -12.42 3.78 10.22
CA GLY A 110 -12.05 5.12 9.75
C GLY A 110 -10.55 5.30 9.58
N GLY A 111 -10.15 6.28 8.78
CA GLY A 111 -8.76 6.67 8.60
C GLY A 111 -7.90 5.70 7.79
N THR A 112 -8.49 4.79 7.03
CA THR A 112 -7.73 3.76 6.31
C THR A 112 -6.82 4.33 5.22
N ARG A 113 -7.20 5.41 4.56
CA ARG A 113 -6.36 6.09 3.56
C ARG A 113 -5.10 6.66 4.19
N THR A 114 -5.26 7.38 5.30
CA THR A 114 -4.17 8.00 6.03
C THR A 114 -3.24 6.95 6.61
N ALA A 115 -3.78 5.89 7.19
CA ALA A 115 -3.00 4.78 7.71
C ALA A 115 -2.16 4.13 6.61
N SER A 116 -2.75 3.89 5.46
CA SER A 116 -2.05 3.28 4.31
C SER A 116 -0.90 4.14 3.81
N ILE A 117 -1.10 5.45 3.71
CA ILE A 117 -0.04 6.38 3.29
C ILE A 117 1.07 6.46 4.32
N ASN A 118 0.75 6.70 5.58
CA ASN A 118 1.73 6.87 6.65
C ASN A 118 2.58 5.62 6.83
N LEU A 119 1.96 4.46 6.79
CA LEU A 119 2.68 3.22 7.00
C LEU A 119 3.58 2.89 5.83
N SER A 120 3.13 3.16 4.62
CA SER A 120 3.93 2.94 3.41
C SER A 120 5.20 3.79 3.43
N LEU A 121 5.12 5.02 3.96
CA LEU A 121 6.28 5.90 4.09
C LEU A 121 7.34 5.35 5.05
N ILE A 122 6.94 4.64 6.09
CA ILE A 122 7.88 4.04 7.06
C ILE A 122 8.77 3.00 6.38
N HIS A 123 8.31 2.36 5.30
CA HIS A 123 9.03 1.32 4.59
C HIS A 123 9.90 1.81 3.45
N ILE A 124 9.73 3.03 3.05
CA ILE A 124 10.51 3.63 2.00
C ILE A 124 11.68 4.41 2.61
#